data_3b24bb1082202862b6e89c7dfd01367f
#
_entry.id   3b24bb1082202862b6e89c7dfd01367f
#
_cell.length_a   1.000
_cell.length_b   1.000
_cell.length_c   1.000
_cell.angle_alpha   90.00
_cell.angle_beta   90.00
_cell.angle_gamma   90.00
#
_symmetry.space_group_name_H-M   'P 1'
#
loop_
_entity.id
_entity.type
_entity.pdbx_description
1 polymer ?
#
loop_
_entity_poly.entity_id
_entity_poly.type
_entity_poly.pdbx_seq_one_letter_code
_entity_poly.pdbx_strand_id
1 'polypeptide(L)'
;MKRFMKIVMAMLVVAVAVGCCFAACGDKGSDGDKEIRLSGSSSISPLMQKLGAAYEEANPGVKVRVTSSDSGTGIADTLAGKNDIGMASRALKDGETGLVATKICDDGVVLIVNNEVELSGVTSQQVYDLYANGTAIEAIVNAVSREEGSGTRDAFDDLIKNAEGDKLKELTKFADCVSIQRSTGDVKVEIAASKNAIGYISLGSLDDTVKGLTFNGVAASAENIKNGTYTLARPFNILTKEGVEQSAEVKAFIEWLASDAAKAIMTEEGYVV
;
A
#
# COMPACT_ATOMS: atom_id res chain seq x y z
N MET A 1 42.58 -14.38 -64.48
CA MET A 1 42.04 -13.01 -64.41
C MET A 1 40.51 -12.94 -64.64
N LYS A 2 39.95 -13.54 -65.68
CA LYS A 2 38.48 -13.42 -65.97
C LYS A 2 37.54 -14.06 -64.90
N ARG A 3 37.97 -15.07 -64.15
CA ARG A 3 37.17 -15.70 -63.07
C ARG A 3 37.18 -14.87 -61.79
N PHE A 4 38.27 -14.20 -61.45
CA PHE A 4 38.39 -13.36 -60.27
C PHE A 4 37.56 -12.11 -60.38
N MET A 5 37.49 -11.55 -61.61
CA MET A 5 36.73 -10.32 -61.89
C MET A 5 35.20 -10.57 -61.83
N LYS A 6 34.73 -11.79 -62.13
CA LYS A 6 33.31 -12.14 -61.97
C LYS A 6 32.87 -12.33 -60.52
N ILE A 7 33.77 -12.82 -59.64
CA ILE A 7 33.50 -12.97 -58.21
C ILE A 7 33.47 -11.62 -57.52
N VAL A 8 34.37 -10.69 -57.84
CA VAL A 8 34.41 -9.33 -57.32
C VAL A 8 33.16 -8.52 -57.71
N MET A 9 32.69 -8.72 -58.97
CA MET A 9 31.50 -8.03 -59.46
C MET A 9 30.19 -8.61 -58.88
N ALA A 10 30.16 -9.91 -58.54
CA ALA A 10 29.05 -10.52 -57.84
C ALA A 10 28.97 -10.11 -56.35
N MET A 11 30.10 -9.90 -55.68
CA MET A 11 30.12 -9.37 -54.31
C MET A 11 29.72 -7.89 -54.21
N LEU A 12 30.01 -7.09 -55.26
CA LEU A 12 29.63 -5.66 -55.27
C LEU A 12 28.10 -5.45 -55.45
N VAL A 13 27.45 -6.34 -56.21
CA VAL A 13 25.99 -6.32 -56.40
C VAL A 13 25.23 -6.77 -55.16
N VAL A 14 25.78 -7.71 -54.37
CA VAL A 14 25.18 -8.13 -53.09
C VAL A 14 25.34 -7.04 -52.01
N ALA A 15 26.44 -6.29 -52.01
CA ALA A 15 26.67 -5.18 -51.09
C ALA A 15 25.71 -3.98 -51.31
N VAL A 16 25.31 -3.70 -52.54
CA VAL A 16 24.34 -2.63 -52.87
C VAL A 16 22.90 -3.05 -52.59
N ALA A 17 22.56 -4.36 -52.71
CA ALA A 17 21.23 -4.87 -52.37
C ALA A 17 20.95 -4.93 -50.85
N VAL A 18 21.99 -5.08 -49.99
CA VAL A 18 21.89 -5.06 -48.55
C VAL A 18 21.83 -3.63 -48.01
N GLY A 19 22.42 -2.66 -48.71
CA GLY A 19 22.39 -1.24 -48.34
C GLY A 19 21.04 -0.54 -48.54
N CYS A 20 20.17 -1.05 -49.42
CA CYS A 20 18.85 -0.44 -49.66
C CYS A 20 17.73 -0.97 -48.78
N CYS A 21 17.95 -2.06 -47.98
CA CYS A 21 16.96 -2.56 -47.04
C CYS A 21 17.04 -1.91 -45.64
N PHE A 22 18.03 -1.07 -45.35
CA PHE A 22 18.16 -0.35 -44.09
C PHE A 22 17.57 1.05 -44.06
N ALA A 23 17.02 1.54 -45.19
CA ALA A 23 16.44 2.88 -45.27
C ALA A 23 14.91 2.91 -45.17
N ALA A 24 14.26 1.78 -44.78
CA ALA A 24 12.80 1.70 -44.59
C ALA A 24 12.38 1.16 -43.23
N CYS A 25 13.29 1.14 -42.23
CA CYS A 25 12.88 1.18 -40.86
C CYS A 25 12.62 2.63 -40.50
N GLY A 26 11.41 3.11 -40.79
CA GLY A 26 10.89 4.28 -40.13
C GLY A 26 11.10 4.09 -38.66
N ASP A 27 11.69 5.06 -38.02
CA ASP A 27 11.74 5.25 -36.59
C ASP A 27 10.31 5.08 -36.06
N LYS A 28 9.92 3.84 -35.74
CA LYS A 28 8.91 3.61 -34.74
C LYS A 28 9.63 4.06 -33.49
N GLY A 29 9.48 5.34 -33.14
CA GLY A 29 9.76 5.81 -31.81
C GLY A 29 9.28 4.69 -30.89
N SER A 30 10.16 4.14 -30.07
CA SER A 30 9.76 3.30 -28.98
C SER A 30 8.78 4.15 -28.17
N ASP A 31 7.49 3.94 -28.37
CA ASP A 31 6.48 4.32 -27.40
C ASP A 31 6.86 3.49 -26.17
N GLY A 32 7.84 4.02 -25.41
CA GLY A 32 8.25 3.42 -24.17
C GLY A 32 6.99 3.25 -23.33
N ASP A 33 6.83 2.10 -22.68
CA ASP A 33 5.70 1.86 -21.79
C ASP A 33 5.45 3.13 -20.96
N LYS A 34 4.22 3.63 -21.01
CA LYS A 34 3.81 4.79 -20.23
C LYS A 34 3.74 4.35 -18.77
N GLU A 35 4.61 4.93 -17.94
CA GLU A 35 4.76 4.51 -16.56
C GLU A 35 3.98 5.44 -15.62
N ILE A 36 3.22 4.85 -14.69
CA ILE A 36 2.55 5.52 -13.56
C ILE A 36 3.25 5.06 -12.29
N ARG A 37 3.85 6.00 -11.56
CA ARG A 37 4.65 5.71 -10.36
C ARG A 37 3.86 6.03 -9.11
N LEU A 38 3.66 5.02 -8.27
CA LEU A 38 3.02 5.15 -6.97
C LEU A 38 4.03 4.91 -5.86
N SER A 39 4.01 5.69 -4.80
CA SER A 39 4.78 5.39 -3.58
C SER A 39 4.02 5.75 -2.32
N GLY A 40 4.31 5.05 -1.22
CA GLY A 40 3.73 5.32 0.09
C GLY A 40 3.32 4.08 0.86
N SER A 41 2.25 4.18 1.60
CA SER A 41 1.76 3.23 2.60
C SER A 41 1.91 1.75 2.24
N SER A 42 2.69 1.01 3.04
CA SER A 42 2.84 -0.45 2.91
C SER A 42 1.54 -1.23 3.14
N SER A 43 0.54 -0.64 3.79
CA SER A 43 -0.79 -1.25 3.94
C SER A 43 -1.63 -1.18 2.67
N ILE A 44 -1.45 -0.13 1.86
CA ILE A 44 -2.16 0.05 0.58
C ILE A 44 -1.45 -0.68 -0.56
N SER A 45 -0.12 -0.84 -0.46
CA SER A 45 0.70 -1.36 -1.56
C SER A 45 0.21 -2.70 -2.13
N PRO A 46 -0.20 -3.72 -1.35
CA PRO A 46 -0.72 -4.96 -1.90
C PRO A 46 -1.99 -4.77 -2.76
N LEU A 47 -2.92 -3.94 -2.31
CA LEU A 47 -4.13 -3.60 -3.05
C LEU A 47 -3.78 -2.88 -4.36
N MET A 48 -2.90 -1.86 -4.31
CA MET A 48 -2.52 -1.11 -5.50
C MET A 48 -1.72 -1.93 -6.50
N GLN A 49 -0.96 -2.93 -6.06
CA GLN A 49 -0.32 -3.89 -6.97
C GLN A 49 -1.34 -4.72 -7.73
N LYS A 50 -2.41 -5.21 -7.06
CA LYS A 50 -3.50 -5.95 -7.72
C LYS A 50 -4.28 -5.07 -8.68
N LEU A 51 -4.67 -3.86 -8.25
CA LEU A 51 -5.36 -2.89 -9.09
C LEU A 51 -4.50 -2.45 -10.28
N GLY A 52 -3.20 -2.22 -10.06
CA GLY A 52 -2.25 -1.89 -11.11
C GLY A 52 -2.12 -3.00 -12.16
N ALA A 53 -2.00 -4.26 -11.72
CA ALA A 53 -1.93 -5.41 -12.63
C ALA A 53 -3.21 -5.55 -13.47
N ALA A 54 -4.39 -5.41 -12.86
CA ALA A 54 -5.67 -5.43 -13.58
C ALA A 54 -5.81 -4.27 -14.58
N TYR A 55 -5.31 -3.08 -14.21
CA TYR A 55 -5.29 -1.94 -15.11
C TYR A 55 -4.34 -2.14 -16.30
N GLU A 56 -3.12 -2.67 -16.06
CA GLU A 56 -2.15 -2.99 -17.11
C GLU A 56 -2.72 -4.01 -18.11
N GLU A 57 -3.44 -5.04 -17.62
CA GLU A 57 -4.09 -6.04 -18.48
C GLU A 57 -5.14 -5.40 -19.39
N ALA A 58 -5.94 -4.46 -18.87
CA ALA A 58 -6.95 -3.74 -19.62
C ALA A 58 -6.38 -2.63 -20.53
N ASN A 59 -5.15 -2.16 -20.29
CA ASN A 59 -4.53 -1.04 -20.99
C ASN A 59 -3.10 -1.38 -21.45
N PRO A 60 -2.93 -2.20 -22.50
CA PRO A 60 -1.61 -2.57 -22.99
C PRO A 60 -0.74 -1.34 -23.33
N GLY A 61 0.52 -1.34 -22.90
CA GLY A 61 1.46 -0.23 -23.07
C GLY A 61 1.46 0.78 -21.92
N VAL A 62 0.70 0.53 -20.84
CA VAL A 62 0.82 1.24 -19.57
C VAL A 62 1.46 0.32 -18.53
N LYS A 63 2.31 0.89 -17.65
CA LYS A 63 2.91 0.21 -16.51
C LYS A 63 2.62 0.96 -15.23
N VAL A 64 2.21 0.25 -14.19
CA VAL A 64 1.92 0.78 -12.86
C VAL A 64 2.98 0.28 -11.88
N ARG A 65 3.82 1.19 -11.39
CA ARG A 65 4.92 0.89 -10.48
C ARG A 65 4.56 1.30 -9.05
N VAL A 66 4.43 0.31 -8.18
CA VAL A 66 4.09 0.54 -6.77
C VAL A 66 5.33 0.33 -5.90
N THR A 67 5.78 1.40 -5.26
CA THR A 67 6.89 1.40 -4.29
C THR A 67 6.31 1.49 -2.88
N SER A 68 6.55 0.46 -2.08
CA SER A 68 6.07 0.38 -0.71
C SER A 68 6.98 1.14 0.25
N SER A 69 6.39 2.01 1.08
CA SER A 69 7.04 2.73 2.19
C SER A 69 6.01 3.01 3.29
N ASP A 70 6.03 4.17 3.89
CA ASP A 70 5.02 4.67 4.83
C ASP A 70 4.20 5.83 4.24
N SER A 71 3.09 6.21 4.90
CA SER A 71 2.21 7.28 4.41
C SER A 71 2.90 8.65 4.39
N GLY A 72 3.75 8.95 5.37
CA GLY A 72 4.50 10.22 5.43
C GLY A 72 5.48 10.35 4.28
N THR A 73 6.19 9.26 3.94
CA THR A 73 7.06 9.20 2.75
C THR A 73 6.25 9.39 1.47
N GLY A 74 5.08 8.72 1.33
CA GLY A 74 4.20 8.91 0.18
C GLY A 74 3.74 10.36 0.01
N ILE A 75 3.36 11.02 1.10
CA ILE A 75 3.00 12.44 1.14
C ILE A 75 4.18 13.33 0.71
N ALA A 76 5.36 13.12 1.29
CA ALA A 76 6.56 13.90 0.98
C ALA A 76 7.01 13.72 -0.49
N ASP A 77 6.98 12.49 -1.00
CA ASP A 77 7.33 12.18 -2.39
C ASP A 77 6.37 12.83 -3.37
N THR A 78 5.06 12.85 -3.08
CA THR A 78 4.06 13.52 -3.92
C THR A 78 4.27 15.04 -3.95
N LEU A 79 4.51 15.65 -2.79
CA LEU A 79 4.83 17.09 -2.70
C LEU A 79 6.10 17.44 -3.49
N ALA A 80 7.11 16.57 -3.42
CA ALA A 80 8.38 16.73 -4.13
C ALA A 80 8.30 16.37 -5.63
N GLY A 81 7.19 15.81 -6.12
CA GLY A 81 7.04 15.35 -7.51
C GLY A 81 7.89 14.13 -7.86
N LYS A 82 8.25 13.30 -6.89
CA LYS A 82 9.03 12.07 -7.09
C LYS A 82 8.18 10.89 -7.53
N ASN A 83 6.89 10.91 -7.23
CA ASN A 83 5.86 9.98 -7.71
C ASN A 83 4.78 10.76 -8.48
N ASP A 84 3.91 10.02 -9.15
CA ASP A 84 2.74 10.57 -9.83
C ASP A 84 1.51 10.49 -8.92
N ILE A 85 1.47 9.47 -8.05
CA ILE A 85 0.40 9.21 -7.08
C ILE A 85 1.04 8.79 -5.74
N GLY A 86 0.72 9.50 -4.67
CA GLY A 86 1.04 9.08 -3.31
C GLY A 86 -0.01 8.13 -2.74
N MET A 87 0.37 7.34 -1.73
CA MET A 87 -0.53 6.43 -1.03
C MET A 87 -0.50 6.72 0.47
N ALA A 88 -1.65 7.03 1.07
CA ALA A 88 -1.77 7.27 2.51
C ALA A 88 -2.92 6.48 3.13
N SER A 89 -2.62 5.68 4.15
CA SER A 89 -3.58 4.85 4.90
C SER A 89 -4.17 5.59 6.12
N ARG A 90 -4.39 6.88 5.96
CA ARG A 90 -5.05 7.81 6.88
C ARG A 90 -5.49 9.06 6.14
N ALA A 91 -6.29 9.88 6.77
CA ALA A 91 -6.52 11.24 6.28
C ALA A 91 -5.24 12.08 6.35
N LEU A 92 -5.18 13.15 5.56
CA LEU A 92 -4.13 14.17 5.70
C LEU A 92 -4.27 14.85 7.07
N LYS A 93 -3.14 15.14 7.71
CA LYS A 93 -3.08 15.90 8.97
C LYS A 93 -3.21 17.39 8.69
N ASP A 94 -3.60 18.14 9.72
CA ASP A 94 -3.52 19.59 9.70
C ASP A 94 -2.08 20.00 9.36
N GLY A 95 -1.93 20.87 8.34
CA GLY A 95 -0.61 21.28 7.84
C GLY A 95 -0.03 20.46 6.69
N GLU A 96 -0.57 19.28 6.35
CA GLU A 96 -0.22 18.55 5.14
C GLU A 96 -0.99 19.13 3.94
N THR A 97 -0.58 20.31 3.49
CA THR A 97 -1.23 21.09 2.42
C THR A 97 -0.53 20.88 1.07
N GLY A 98 -1.15 21.34 -0.02
CA GLY A 98 -0.61 21.23 -1.38
C GLY A 98 -0.85 19.88 -2.02
N LEU A 99 -1.78 19.09 -1.48
CA LEU A 99 -2.18 17.77 -1.97
C LEU A 99 -3.70 17.67 -2.12
N VAL A 100 -4.14 16.95 -3.12
CA VAL A 100 -5.51 16.47 -3.28
C VAL A 100 -5.56 15.02 -2.83
N ALA A 101 -6.33 14.73 -1.78
CA ALA A 101 -6.56 13.37 -1.30
C ALA A 101 -7.88 12.84 -1.85
N THR A 102 -7.84 11.69 -2.51
CA THR A 102 -9.02 10.97 -3.00
C THR A 102 -9.13 9.64 -2.28
N LYS A 103 -10.21 9.48 -1.50
CA LYS A 103 -10.49 8.18 -0.85
C LYS A 103 -10.88 7.15 -1.90
N ILE A 104 -10.22 5.99 -1.87
CA ILE A 104 -10.54 4.85 -2.75
C ILE A 104 -11.39 3.79 -2.05
N CYS A 105 -11.14 3.55 -0.75
CA CYS A 105 -11.93 2.61 0.07
C CYS A 105 -11.69 2.91 1.56
N ASP A 106 -12.46 2.23 2.43
CA ASP A 106 -12.16 2.12 3.86
C ASP A 106 -11.54 0.75 4.18
N ASP A 107 -10.58 0.74 5.10
CA ASP A 107 -9.85 -0.43 5.60
C ASP A 107 -9.99 -0.56 7.11
N GLY A 108 -10.04 -1.79 7.61
CA GLY A 108 -9.96 -2.09 9.03
C GLY A 108 -8.53 -2.24 9.51
N VAL A 109 -8.22 -1.69 10.69
CA VAL A 109 -6.99 -2.05 11.41
C VAL A 109 -7.30 -3.23 12.30
N VAL A 110 -6.77 -4.42 11.99
CA VAL A 110 -7.01 -5.64 12.76
C VAL A 110 -5.86 -5.93 13.71
N LEU A 111 -6.19 -6.21 14.96
CA LEU A 111 -5.23 -6.70 15.95
C LEU A 111 -4.94 -8.17 15.70
N ILE A 112 -3.67 -8.54 15.73
CA ILE A 112 -3.19 -9.88 15.37
C ILE A 112 -2.29 -10.48 16.47
N VAL A 113 -2.37 -11.80 16.59
CA VAL A 113 -1.49 -12.63 17.42
C VAL A 113 -1.02 -13.86 16.65
N ASN A 114 -0.05 -14.60 17.18
CA ASN A 114 0.34 -15.88 16.63
C ASN A 114 -0.84 -16.88 16.68
N ASN A 115 -0.94 -17.76 15.69
CA ASN A 115 -2.03 -18.73 15.57
C ASN A 115 -2.20 -19.68 16.75
N GLU A 116 -1.12 -19.94 17.52
CA GLU A 116 -1.14 -20.82 18.69
C GLU A 116 -1.57 -20.10 19.99
N VAL A 117 -1.85 -18.81 19.94
CA VAL A 117 -2.32 -18.04 21.11
C VAL A 117 -3.82 -18.25 21.29
N GLU A 118 -4.26 -18.61 22.51
CA GLU A 118 -5.69 -18.91 22.79
C GLU A 118 -6.57 -17.64 22.87
N LEU A 119 -5.98 -16.45 23.01
CA LEU A 119 -6.71 -15.17 23.04
C LEU A 119 -7.59 -14.99 21.80
N SER A 120 -8.88 -14.67 22.00
CA SER A 120 -9.85 -14.48 20.89
C SER A 120 -10.25 -13.03 20.65
N GLY A 121 -10.00 -12.15 21.61
CA GLY A 121 -10.36 -10.74 21.48
C GLY A 121 -9.78 -9.88 22.59
N VAL A 122 -9.80 -8.58 22.38
CA VAL A 122 -9.30 -7.57 23.31
C VAL A 122 -10.22 -6.35 23.34
N THR A 123 -10.14 -5.61 24.43
CA THR A 123 -10.80 -4.29 24.55
C THR A 123 -9.82 -3.16 24.28
N SER A 124 -10.36 -1.97 23.96
CA SER A 124 -9.55 -0.76 23.78
C SER A 124 -8.70 -0.45 25.02
N GLN A 125 -9.29 -0.61 26.23
CA GLN A 125 -8.58 -0.43 27.50
C GLN A 125 -7.38 -1.37 27.64
N GLN A 126 -7.55 -2.67 27.37
CA GLN A 126 -6.47 -3.65 27.46
C GLN A 126 -5.32 -3.30 26.50
N VAL A 127 -5.67 -2.94 25.26
CA VAL A 127 -4.67 -2.54 24.25
C VAL A 127 -3.96 -1.26 24.69
N TYR A 128 -4.71 -0.24 25.16
CA TYR A 128 -4.12 0.99 25.67
C TYR A 128 -3.13 0.70 26.81
N ASP A 129 -3.54 -0.10 27.83
CA ASP A 129 -2.70 -0.39 28.98
C ASP A 129 -1.43 -1.15 28.62
N LEU A 130 -1.49 -2.07 27.67
CA LEU A 130 -0.30 -2.77 27.19
C LEU A 130 0.67 -1.82 26.49
N TYR A 131 0.19 -0.99 25.55
CA TYR A 131 1.05 -0.08 24.81
C TYR A 131 1.57 1.09 25.64
N ALA A 132 0.75 1.61 26.57
CA ALA A 132 1.10 2.75 27.40
C ALA A 132 1.92 2.35 28.65
N ASN A 133 1.52 1.27 29.33
CA ASN A 133 1.97 0.92 30.67
C ASN A 133 2.72 -0.42 30.73
N GLY A 134 2.71 -1.21 29.65
CA GLY A 134 3.26 -2.57 29.64
C GLY A 134 2.42 -3.59 30.43
N THR A 135 1.14 -3.29 30.67
CA THR A 135 0.24 -4.19 31.37
C THR A 135 -0.12 -5.37 30.48
N ALA A 136 0.20 -6.59 30.94
CA ALA A 136 -0.02 -7.81 30.17
C ALA A 136 -1.52 -8.09 29.91
N ILE A 137 -1.81 -8.68 28.74
CA ILE A 137 -3.12 -9.22 28.39
C ILE A 137 -2.99 -10.76 28.39
N GLU A 138 -3.37 -11.41 29.48
CA GLU A 138 -3.13 -12.84 29.66
C GLU A 138 -1.65 -13.23 29.44
N ALA A 139 -1.34 -14.07 28.43
CA ALA A 139 0.02 -14.47 28.08
C ALA A 139 0.75 -13.44 27.18
N ILE A 140 0.07 -12.39 26.72
CA ILE A 140 0.64 -11.34 25.87
C ILE A 140 1.32 -10.30 26.76
N VAL A 141 2.64 -10.21 26.64
CA VAL A 141 3.48 -9.29 27.42
C VAL A 141 4.26 -8.31 26.54
N ASN A 142 4.21 -8.49 25.21
CA ASN A 142 4.88 -7.63 24.23
C ASN A 142 3.87 -7.07 23.24
N ALA A 143 4.17 -5.89 22.72
CA ALA A 143 3.40 -5.27 21.66
C ALA A 143 4.30 -4.87 20.49
N VAL A 144 3.73 -4.86 19.29
CA VAL A 144 4.43 -4.47 18.07
C VAL A 144 3.69 -3.27 17.47
N SER A 145 4.40 -2.15 17.36
CA SER A 145 3.90 -0.94 16.70
C SER A 145 4.64 -0.71 15.38
N ARG A 146 4.29 0.37 14.72
CA ARG A 146 4.85 0.80 13.46
C ARG A 146 5.75 2.02 13.65
N GLU A 147 6.58 2.28 12.66
CA GLU A 147 7.47 3.44 12.56
C GLU A 147 6.72 4.77 12.54
N GLU A 148 7.43 5.85 12.82
CA GLU A 148 6.94 7.21 12.57
C GLU A 148 6.68 7.40 11.07
N GLY A 149 5.61 8.14 10.72
CA GLY A 149 5.17 8.30 9.34
C GLY A 149 4.18 7.22 8.87
N SER A 150 4.08 6.07 9.59
CA SER A 150 3.10 5.05 9.29
C SER A 150 1.66 5.56 9.50
N GLY A 151 0.88 5.64 8.41
CA GLY A 151 -0.55 5.96 8.50
C GLY A 151 -1.35 4.93 9.28
N THR A 152 -0.87 3.66 9.37
CA THR A 152 -1.50 2.61 10.18
C THR A 152 -1.30 2.90 11.66
N ARG A 153 -0.09 3.30 12.06
CA ARG A 153 0.20 3.74 13.43
C ARG A 153 -0.63 4.98 13.77
N ASP A 154 -0.60 6.00 12.92
CA ASP A 154 -1.36 7.24 13.15
C ASP A 154 -2.85 6.96 13.39
N ALA A 155 -3.47 6.08 12.55
CA ALA A 155 -4.86 5.70 12.74
C ALA A 155 -5.08 4.87 14.00
N PHE A 156 -4.21 3.90 14.28
CA PHE A 156 -4.30 3.06 15.47
C PHE A 156 -4.17 3.91 16.74
N ASP A 157 -3.15 4.75 16.82
CA ASP A 157 -2.87 5.58 17.99
C ASP A 157 -4.00 6.61 18.24
N ASP A 158 -4.72 7.06 17.18
CA ASP A 158 -5.88 7.94 17.31
C ASP A 158 -7.16 7.23 17.78
N LEU A 159 -7.31 5.96 17.43
CA LEU A 159 -8.53 5.18 17.68
C LEU A 159 -8.49 4.40 18.99
N ILE A 160 -7.30 3.99 19.47
CA ILE A 160 -7.14 3.30 20.74
C ILE A 160 -7.17 4.31 21.90
N LYS A 161 -8.06 4.07 22.85
CA LYS A 161 -8.24 4.93 24.02
C LYS A 161 -8.56 4.13 25.28
N ASN A 162 -8.19 4.69 26.45
CA ASN A 162 -8.57 4.19 27.75
C ASN A 162 -10.03 4.54 28.11
N ALA A 163 -10.46 4.16 29.30
CA ALA A 163 -11.81 4.42 29.81
C ALA A 163 -12.06 5.91 30.04
N GLU A 164 -11.03 6.69 30.34
CA GLU A 164 -11.07 8.14 30.53
C GLU A 164 -11.14 8.90 29.20
N GLY A 165 -10.84 8.22 28.06
CA GLY A 165 -10.86 8.79 26.72
C GLY A 165 -9.50 9.26 26.22
N ASP A 166 -8.42 9.08 26.99
CA ASP A 166 -7.06 9.41 26.57
C ASP A 166 -6.62 8.46 25.44
N LYS A 167 -5.98 9.00 24.42
CA LYS A 167 -5.57 8.25 23.23
C LYS A 167 -4.09 7.90 23.26
N LEU A 168 -3.71 6.79 22.61
CA LEU A 168 -2.30 6.41 22.47
C LEU A 168 -1.48 7.51 21.79
N LYS A 169 -2.04 8.25 20.83
CA LYS A 169 -1.35 9.37 20.16
C LYS A 169 -0.90 10.49 21.10
N GLU A 170 -1.45 10.57 22.30
CA GLU A 170 -1.13 11.59 23.31
C GLU A 170 0.07 11.19 24.16
N LEU A 171 0.51 9.92 24.04
CA LEU A 171 1.70 9.43 24.75
C LEU A 171 2.98 10.05 24.18
N THR A 172 3.88 10.42 25.07
CA THR A 172 5.24 10.85 24.66
C THR A 172 6.13 9.69 24.23
N LYS A 173 5.87 8.49 24.76
CA LYS A 173 6.51 7.23 24.39
C LYS A 173 5.61 6.04 24.74
N PHE A 174 5.79 4.94 24.06
CA PHE A 174 5.24 3.64 24.42
C PHE A 174 6.00 3.01 25.58
N ALA A 175 5.39 1.99 26.21
CA ALA A 175 6.06 1.13 27.18
C ALA A 175 7.26 0.40 26.57
N ASP A 176 8.21 0.00 27.39
CA ASP A 176 9.46 -0.64 26.95
C ASP A 176 9.25 -2.03 26.29
N CYS A 177 8.07 -2.64 26.47
CA CYS A 177 7.67 -3.88 25.81
C CYS A 177 7.19 -3.71 24.36
N VAL A 178 7.17 -2.48 23.84
CA VAL A 178 6.71 -2.19 22.46
C VAL A 178 7.89 -2.13 21.50
N SER A 179 7.93 -3.08 20.56
CA SER A 179 8.87 -3.04 19.43
C SER A 179 8.29 -2.22 18.27
N ILE A 180 9.16 -1.72 17.39
CA ILE A 180 8.77 -0.90 16.23
C ILE A 180 9.18 -1.60 14.95
N GLN A 181 8.20 -1.83 14.05
CA GLN A 181 8.42 -2.44 12.74
C GLN A 181 8.15 -1.44 11.60
N ARG A 182 8.85 -1.62 10.46
CA ARG A 182 8.88 -0.65 9.37
C ARG A 182 7.85 -0.90 8.27
N SER A 183 7.14 -2.02 8.29
CA SER A 183 6.12 -2.34 7.30
C SER A 183 5.02 -3.22 7.88
N THR A 184 3.88 -3.30 7.19
CA THR A 184 2.81 -4.27 7.50
C THR A 184 3.34 -5.71 7.46
N GLY A 185 4.23 -6.01 6.51
CA GLY A 185 4.84 -7.34 6.39
C GLY A 185 5.73 -7.69 7.57
N ASP A 186 6.56 -6.75 8.04
CA ASP A 186 7.46 -6.97 9.18
C ASP A 186 6.67 -7.24 10.47
N VAL A 187 5.55 -6.51 10.70
CA VAL A 187 4.64 -6.80 11.84
C VAL A 187 4.12 -8.23 11.76
N LYS A 188 3.64 -8.68 10.59
CA LYS A 188 3.16 -10.06 10.42
C LYS A 188 4.24 -11.09 10.72
N VAL A 189 5.45 -10.90 10.20
CA VAL A 189 6.59 -11.83 10.44
C VAL A 189 6.93 -11.91 11.92
N GLU A 190 6.99 -10.77 12.63
CA GLU A 190 7.28 -10.77 14.07
C GLU A 190 6.18 -11.47 14.86
N ILE A 191 4.92 -11.19 14.59
CA ILE A 191 3.78 -11.80 15.29
C ILE A 191 3.69 -13.29 14.99
N ALA A 192 3.91 -13.72 13.74
CA ALA A 192 3.93 -15.15 13.41
C ALA A 192 5.03 -15.93 14.16
N ALA A 193 6.15 -15.27 14.49
CA ALA A 193 7.26 -15.86 15.23
C ALA A 193 7.13 -15.76 16.76
N SER A 194 6.16 -14.98 17.31
CA SER A 194 6.10 -14.62 18.72
C SER A 194 4.76 -15.00 19.36
N LYS A 195 4.76 -15.95 20.31
CA LYS A 195 3.54 -16.42 20.99
C LYS A 195 3.09 -15.52 22.16
N ASN A 196 3.83 -14.48 22.48
CA ASN A 196 3.54 -13.58 23.59
C ASN A 196 3.48 -12.11 23.17
N ALA A 197 3.25 -11.86 21.88
CA ALA A 197 3.15 -10.51 21.31
C ALA A 197 1.82 -10.30 20.60
N ILE A 198 1.34 -9.05 20.61
CA ILE A 198 0.23 -8.54 19.82
C ILE A 198 0.72 -7.44 18.90
N GLY A 199 0.19 -7.38 17.68
CA GLY A 199 0.44 -6.31 16.74
C GLY A 199 -0.83 -5.92 16.01
N TYR A 200 -0.72 -5.03 15.02
CA TYR A 200 -1.84 -4.62 14.21
C TYR A 200 -1.45 -4.42 12.74
N ILE A 201 -2.36 -4.77 11.85
CA ILE A 201 -2.18 -4.65 10.39
C ILE A 201 -3.46 -4.17 9.71
N SER A 202 -3.39 -3.92 8.40
CA SER A 202 -4.56 -3.76 7.53
C SER A 202 -5.36 -5.08 7.45
N LEU A 203 -6.69 -5.01 7.49
CA LEU A 203 -7.56 -6.18 7.33
C LEU A 203 -7.31 -6.90 5.99
N GLY A 204 -7.14 -6.17 4.90
CA GLY A 204 -6.81 -6.76 3.61
C GLY A 204 -5.42 -7.41 3.53
N SER A 205 -4.60 -7.30 4.58
CA SER A 205 -3.31 -8.00 4.71
C SER A 205 -3.37 -9.21 5.65
N LEU A 206 -4.54 -9.48 6.24
CA LEU A 206 -4.74 -10.64 7.11
C LEU A 206 -4.80 -11.91 6.26
N ASP A 207 -4.03 -12.91 6.66
CA ASP A 207 -4.01 -14.24 6.07
C ASP A 207 -3.82 -15.32 7.15
N ASP A 208 -3.63 -16.57 6.74
CA ASP A 208 -3.50 -17.73 7.61
C ASP A 208 -2.19 -17.80 8.41
N THR A 209 -1.26 -16.89 8.21
CA THR A 209 0.02 -16.84 8.95
C THR A 209 -0.12 -16.28 10.36
N VAL A 210 -1.19 -15.51 10.63
CA VAL A 210 -1.49 -14.89 11.92
C VAL A 210 -2.99 -14.92 12.20
N LYS A 211 -3.38 -14.85 13.48
CA LYS A 211 -4.77 -14.83 13.92
C LYS A 211 -5.25 -13.41 14.20
N GLY A 212 -6.35 -13.00 13.55
CA GLY A 212 -7.07 -11.78 13.87
C GLY A 212 -7.90 -11.91 15.14
N LEU A 213 -7.92 -10.87 15.96
CA LEU A 213 -8.70 -10.77 17.18
C LEU A 213 -9.96 -9.94 16.99
N THR A 214 -10.99 -10.22 17.80
CA THR A 214 -12.11 -9.29 17.96
C THR A 214 -11.65 -8.05 18.76
N PHE A 215 -12.19 -6.91 18.41
CA PHE A 215 -11.96 -5.66 19.14
C PHE A 215 -13.26 -5.19 19.77
N ASN A 216 -13.28 -5.00 21.10
CA ASN A 216 -14.48 -4.71 21.88
C ASN A 216 -15.63 -5.70 21.58
N GLY A 217 -15.32 -6.97 21.34
CA GLY A 217 -16.28 -8.02 21.02
C GLY A 217 -16.75 -8.06 19.55
N VAL A 218 -16.24 -7.18 18.68
CA VAL A 218 -16.62 -7.12 17.26
C VAL A 218 -15.48 -7.63 16.39
N ALA A 219 -15.79 -8.52 15.43
CA ALA A 219 -14.81 -9.01 14.46
C ALA A 219 -14.52 -7.96 13.38
N ALA A 220 -13.25 -7.88 12.96
CA ALA A 220 -12.88 -7.08 11.79
C ALA A 220 -13.46 -7.75 10.54
N SER A 221 -14.39 -7.08 9.88
CA SER A 221 -14.96 -7.51 8.60
C SER A 221 -15.46 -6.31 7.81
N ALA A 222 -15.53 -6.44 6.48
CA ALA A 222 -16.07 -5.40 5.61
C ALA A 222 -17.50 -5.00 6.03
N GLU A 223 -18.34 -5.98 6.45
CA GLU A 223 -19.69 -5.72 6.93
C GLU A 223 -19.69 -4.86 8.19
N ASN A 224 -18.89 -5.22 9.20
CA ASN A 224 -18.82 -4.51 10.48
C ASN A 224 -18.15 -3.14 10.35
N ILE A 225 -17.24 -2.95 9.39
CA ILE A 225 -16.70 -1.63 9.04
C ILE A 225 -17.78 -0.78 8.38
N LYS A 226 -18.48 -1.33 7.41
CA LYS A 226 -19.53 -0.62 6.65
C LYS A 226 -20.70 -0.16 7.53
N ASN A 227 -21.11 -0.97 8.49
CA ASN A 227 -22.20 -0.63 9.41
C ASN A 227 -21.74 0.17 10.64
N GLY A 228 -20.41 0.44 10.77
CA GLY A 228 -19.81 1.25 11.84
C GLY A 228 -19.69 0.52 13.20
N THR A 229 -19.97 -0.78 13.28
CA THR A 229 -19.80 -1.54 14.53
C THR A 229 -18.35 -1.87 14.83
N TYR A 230 -17.50 -2.05 13.79
CA TYR A 230 -16.06 -2.16 13.94
C TYR A 230 -15.41 -0.78 13.87
N THR A 231 -14.92 -0.29 15.00
CA THR A 231 -14.50 1.11 15.13
C THR A 231 -13.04 1.39 14.73
N LEU A 232 -12.20 0.35 14.56
CA LEU A 232 -10.83 0.52 14.07
C LEU A 232 -10.81 0.58 12.53
N ALA A 233 -11.49 1.57 11.95
CA ALA A 233 -11.57 1.79 10.50
C ALA A 233 -10.90 3.11 10.11
N ARG A 234 -10.38 3.14 8.88
CA ARG A 234 -9.65 4.30 8.35
C ARG A 234 -9.77 4.38 6.83
N PRO A 235 -9.62 5.58 6.22
CA PRO A 235 -9.60 5.69 4.76
C PRO A 235 -8.25 5.23 4.19
N PHE A 236 -8.32 4.61 3.02
CA PHE A 236 -7.22 4.50 2.08
C PHE A 236 -7.35 5.60 1.03
N ASN A 237 -6.33 6.42 0.93
CA ASN A 237 -6.30 7.57 0.03
C ASN A 237 -5.17 7.45 -0.98
N ILE A 238 -5.46 7.84 -2.21
CA ILE A 238 -4.45 8.23 -3.18
C ILE A 238 -4.28 9.76 -3.12
N LEU A 239 -3.07 10.22 -3.39
CA LEU A 239 -2.71 11.63 -3.28
C LEU A 239 -2.12 12.10 -4.60
N THR A 240 -2.53 13.29 -5.05
CA THR A 240 -1.89 14.00 -6.15
C THR A 240 -1.48 15.39 -5.71
N LYS A 241 -0.48 15.97 -6.35
CA LYS A 241 -0.02 17.32 -6.01
C LYS A 241 -1.05 18.35 -6.50
N GLU A 242 -1.48 19.22 -5.60
CA GLU A 242 -2.43 20.30 -5.90
C GLU A 242 -1.83 21.29 -6.90
N GLY A 243 -2.67 21.77 -7.85
CA GLY A 243 -2.25 22.75 -8.86
C GLY A 243 -1.31 22.23 -9.94
N VAL A 244 -0.98 20.92 -9.92
CA VAL A 244 -0.16 20.26 -10.95
C VAL A 244 -1.06 19.44 -11.86
N GLU A 245 -1.00 19.71 -13.16
CA GLU A 245 -1.72 18.90 -14.13
C GLU A 245 -1.10 17.53 -14.28
N GLN A 246 -1.89 16.49 -14.01
CA GLN A 246 -1.47 15.10 -14.16
C GLN A 246 -1.43 14.70 -15.64
N SER A 247 -0.55 13.75 -16.00
CA SER A 247 -0.53 13.17 -17.33
C SER A 247 -1.87 12.50 -17.69
N ALA A 248 -2.13 12.28 -18.97
CA ALA A 248 -3.36 11.61 -19.41
C ALA A 248 -3.49 10.20 -18.84
N GLU A 249 -2.38 9.48 -18.71
CA GLU A 249 -2.30 8.13 -18.18
C GLU A 249 -2.65 8.10 -16.68
N VAL A 250 -2.11 9.04 -15.91
CA VAL A 250 -2.40 9.17 -14.47
C VAL A 250 -3.87 9.52 -14.25
N LYS A 251 -4.43 10.46 -15.02
CA LYS A 251 -5.85 10.80 -14.96
C LYS A 251 -6.73 9.59 -15.26
N ALA A 252 -6.44 8.87 -16.35
CA ALA A 252 -7.18 7.69 -16.74
C ALA A 252 -7.12 6.57 -15.67
N PHE A 253 -5.95 6.37 -15.04
CA PHE A 253 -5.82 5.40 -13.95
C PHE A 253 -6.63 5.81 -12.71
N ILE A 254 -6.61 7.08 -12.31
CA ILE A 254 -7.40 7.60 -11.19
C ILE A 254 -8.90 7.44 -11.47
N GLU A 255 -9.36 7.76 -12.69
CA GLU A 255 -10.75 7.54 -13.10
C GLU A 255 -11.12 6.06 -13.07
N TRP A 256 -10.23 5.17 -13.55
CA TRP A 256 -10.46 3.74 -13.51
C TRP A 256 -10.57 3.19 -12.07
N LEU A 257 -9.80 3.73 -11.11
CA LEU A 257 -9.92 3.34 -9.70
C LEU A 257 -11.33 3.58 -9.12
N ALA A 258 -12.12 4.50 -9.70
CA ALA A 258 -13.52 4.74 -9.33
C ALA A 258 -14.52 3.85 -10.08
N SER A 259 -14.07 3.02 -11.03
CA SER A 259 -14.92 2.14 -11.84
C SER A 259 -15.48 0.95 -11.06
N ASP A 260 -16.53 0.34 -11.57
CA ASP A 260 -17.11 -0.88 -10.99
C ASP A 260 -16.11 -2.06 -11.01
N ALA A 261 -15.23 -2.13 -12.01
CA ALA A 261 -14.20 -3.15 -12.10
C ALA A 261 -13.19 -3.03 -10.95
N ALA A 262 -12.67 -1.83 -10.68
CA ALA A 262 -11.75 -1.59 -9.58
C ALA A 262 -12.44 -1.82 -8.21
N LYS A 263 -13.69 -1.36 -8.06
CA LYS A 263 -14.49 -1.58 -6.84
C LYS A 263 -14.76 -3.05 -6.57
N ALA A 264 -14.99 -3.85 -7.60
CA ALA A 264 -15.16 -5.30 -7.46
C ALA A 264 -13.90 -5.94 -6.87
N ILE A 265 -12.70 -5.58 -7.38
CA ILE A 265 -11.42 -6.05 -6.84
C ILE A 265 -11.25 -5.62 -5.38
N MET A 266 -11.51 -4.33 -5.05
CA MET A 266 -11.41 -3.84 -3.67
C MET A 266 -12.35 -4.63 -2.73
N THR A 267 -13.57 -4.92 -3.18
CA THR A 267 -14.57 -5.66 -2.39
C THR A 267 -14.16 -7.12 -2.18
N GLU A 268 -13.62 -7.78 -3.22
CA GLU A 268 -13.10 -9.14 -3.15
C GLU A 268 -11.93 -9.24 -2.15
N GLU A 269 -11.08 -8.21 -2.09
CA GLU A 269 -9.98 -8.10 -1.14
C GLU A 269 -10.43 -7.68 0.29
N GLY A 270 -11.73 -7.56 0.55
CA GLY A 270 -12.29 -7.28 1.88
C GLY A 270 -12.32 -5.80 2.27
N TYR A 271 -12.10 -4.88 1.33
CA TYR A 271 -12.22 -3.43 1.57
C TYR A 271 -13.67 -2.95 1.39
N VAL A 272 -13.99 -1.81 2.00
CA VAL A 272 -15.32 -1.17 1.90
C VAL A 272 -15.24 0.01 0.92
N VAL A 273 -16.00 -0.06 -0.17
CA VAL A 273 -16.08 0.96 -1.23
C VAL A 273 -17.44 1.68 -1.23
#